data_9ce3e56168b5881ba0b0ba7d9f64f78a
#
_entry.id   9ce3e56168b5881ba0b0ba7d9f64f78a
#
_cell.length_a   1.000
_cell.length_b   1.000
_cell.length_c   1.000
_cell.angle_alpha   90.00
_cell.angle_beta   90.00
_cell.angle_gamma   90.00
#
_symmetry.space_group_name_H-M   'P 1'
#
loop_
_entity.id
_entity.type
_entity.pdbx_description
1 polymer ?
#
loop_
_entity_poly.entity_id
_entity_poly.type
_entity_poly.pdbx_seq_one_letter_code
_entity_poly.pdbx_strand_id
1 'polypeptide(L)'
;QQLDRVKDRVLAVTYPRGVRDANEKLFAFNFQEHTPRSLVSASRSEILDFVSEVGGHAVLKPLDGAGGSGVVTISTGDRNARSLVDIWTHEGKRLAIVQEYQPAVRVGDKRVLLLEGRPLGAILRVPREDDVRANIHAGGTVKPTELTPAEAAIVSAVGPKLVEHGLYFVGLDLIGEKLIEVNVTSPTGIQELARFLGRPIEQDVIRWVEGKVTERARR
;
A
#
# COMPACT_ATOMS: atom_id res chain seq x y z
N GLN A 1 8.68 -3.77 -20.37
CA GLN A 1 9.63 -3.98 -21.47
C GLN A 1 9.57 -2.87 -22.55
N GLN A 2 8.39 -2.42 -23.01
CA GLN A 2 8.31 -1.32 -24.01
C GLN A 2 8.81 0.00 -23.45
N LEU A 3 8.45 0.38 -22.23
CA LEU A 3 8.93 1.59 -21.58
C LEU A 3 10.43 1.59 -21.32
N ASP A 4 11.06 0.43 -21.11
CA ASP A 4 12.51 0.34 -20.95
C ASP A 4 13.29 0.80 -22.18
N ARG A 5 12.71 0.63 -23.37
CA ARG A 5 13.33 1.02 -24.64
C ARG A 5 13.36 2.54 -24.87
N VAL A 6 12.51 3.25 -24.14
CA VAL A 6 12.36 4.71 -24.30
C VAL A 6 12.73 5.50 -23.06
N LYS A 7 13.14 4.83 -21.96
CA LYS A 7 13.47 5.45 -20.67
C LYS A 7 14.51 6.57 -20.75
N ASP A 8 15.42 6.45 -21.73
CA ASP A 8 16.48 7.45 -21.94
C ASP A 8 16.01 8.63 -22.82
N ARG A 9 14.85 8.51 -23.45
CA ARG A 9 14.26 9.51 -24.35
C ARG A 9 13.07 10.24 -23.74
N VAL A 10 12.37 9.61 -22.79
CA VAL A 10 11.19 10.17 -22.13
C VAL A 10 11.34 10.13 -20.61
N LEU A 11 10.72 11.07 -19.94
CA LEU A 11 10.57 11.00 -18.48
C LEU A 11 9.44 10.02 -18.16
N ALA A 12 9.75 8.96 -17.43
CA ALA A 12 8.75 8.09 -16.82
C ALA A 12 8.59 8.49 -15.33
N VAL A 13 7.40 8.93 -14.93
CA VAL A 13 7.13 9.39 -13.56
C VAL A 13 7.29 8.25 -12.55
N THR A 14 7.01 7.00 -12.99
CA THR A 14 7.40 5.80 -12.27
C THR A 14 8.29 4.97 -13.17
N TYR A 15 9.54 4.76 -12.76
CA TYR A 15 10.47 3.99 -13.60
C TYR A 15 10.00 2.55 -13.78
N PRO A 16 10.05 2.01 -15.01
CA PRO A 16 9.59 0.66 -15.33
C PRO A 16 10.26 -0.42 -14.48
N ARG A 17 11.54 -0.24 -14.15
CA ARG A 17 12.27 -1.14 -13.27
C ARG A 17 11.70 -1.09 -11.86
N GLY A 18 11.48 0.10 -11.29
CA GLY A 18 10.91 0.26 -9.96
C GLY A 18 9.55 -0.42 -9.83
N VAL A 19 8.67 -0.28 -10.84
CA VAL A 19 7.37 -0.96 -10.86
C VAL A 19 7.50 -2.48 -10.89
N ARG A 20 8.48 -3.02 -11.63
CA ARG A 20 8.71 -4.47 -11.65
C ARG A 20 9.27 -5.01 -10.34
N ASP A 21 10.15 -4.24 -9.70
CA ASP A 21 10.85 -4.66 -8.49
C ASP A 21 9.98 -4.43 -7.24
N ALA A 22 9.00 -3.52 -7.30
CA ALA A 22 8.13 -3.16 -6.20
C ALA A 22 6.73 -3.79 -6.33
N ASN A 23 6.58 -5.02 -5.85
CA ASN A 23 5.25 -5.55 -5.55
C ASN A 23 4.66 -4.72 -4.40
N GLU A 24 3.45 -4.18 -4.57
CA GLU A 24 2.83 -3.20 -3.66
C GLU A 24 2.74 -3.68 -2.21
N LYS A 25 2.53 -4.99 -2.00
CA LYS A 25 2.45 -5.61 -0.66
C LYS A 25 3.82 -6.02 -0.13
N LEU A 26 4.67 -6.62 -0.97
CA LEU A 26 5.98 -7.11 -0.55
C LEU A 26 7.00 -5.98 -0.35
N PHE A 27 6.88 -4.88 -1.09
CA PHE A 27 7.80 -3.75 -0.96
C PHE A 27 7.77 -3.14 0.45
N ALA A 28 6.61 -3.17 1.11
CA ALA A 28 6.47 -2.74 2.50
C ALA A 28 7.38 -3.50 3.46
N PHE A 29 7.75 -4.76 3.16
CA PHE A 29 8.63 -5.57 4.01
C PHE A 29 10.10 -5.09 4.05
N ASN A 30 10.49 -4.16 3.17
CA ASN A 30 11.76 -3.46 3.34
C ASN A 30 11.78 -2.56 4.59
N PHE A 31 10.64 -2.34 5.25
CA PHE A 31 10.42 -1.48 6.41
C PHE A 31 9.79 -2.24 7.56
N GLN A 32 10.37 -3.37 7.95
CA GLN A 32 9.79 -4.33 8.92
C GLN A 32 9.40 -3.71 10.26
N GLU A 33 10.19 -2.73 10.75
CA GLU A 33 9.89 -1.99 11.99
C GLU A 33 8.60 -1.16 11.91
N HIS A 34 8.23 -0.76 10.70
CA HIS A 34 7.03 0.04 10.41
C HIS A 34 5.84 -0.79 9.95
N THR A 35 6.02 -2.07 9.64
CA THR A 35 4.93 -2.97 9.20
C THR A 35 4.39 -3.82 10.34
N PRO A 36 3.14 -4.30 10.26
CA PRO A 36 2.69 -5.38 11.14
C PRO A 36 3.52 -6.64 10.91
N ARG A 37 3.59 -7.52 11.91
CA ARG A 37 4.17 -8.85 11.72
C ARG A 37 3.50 -9.54 10.53
N SER A 38 4.29 -10.13 9.67
CA SER A 38 3.79 -10.72 8.43
C SER A 38 4.60 -11.94 8.02
N LEU A 39 3.93 -12.91 7.41
CA LEU A 39 4.53 -14.11 6.83
C LEU A 39 4.09 -14.23 5.38
N VAL A 40 5.00 -14.69 4.50
CA VAL A 40 4.67 -15.08 3.12
C VAL A 40 4.92 -16.57 3.01
N SER A 41 3.86 -17.33 2.83
CA SER A 41 3.95 -18.78 2.74
C SER A 41 2.84 -19.37 1.86
N ALA A 42 3.08 -20.59 1.36
CA ALA A 42 2.07 -21.46 0.78
C ALA A 42 1.71 -22.62 1.72
N SER A 43 2.46 -22.79 2.81
CA SER A 43 2.28 -23.88 3.77
C SER A 43 1.12 -23.58 4.71
N ARG A 44 0.09 -24.45 4.70
CA ARG A 44 -1.05 -24.31 5.61
C ARG A 44 -0.64 -24.34 7.08
N SER A 45 0.29 -25.23 7.46
CA SER A 45 0.76 -25.31 8.83
C SER A 45 1.44 -24.00 9.27
N GLU A 46 2.40 -23.51 8.49
CA GLU A 46 3.11 -22.26 8.79
C GLU A 46 2.15 -21.07 8.93
N ILE A 47 1.14 -20.98 8.06
CA ILE A 47 0.14 -19.90 8.11
C ILE A 47 -0.69 -20.00 9.39
N LEU A 48 -1.18 -21.19 9.75
CA LEU A 48 -2.00 -21.37 10.96
C LEU A 48 -1.20 -21.18 12.24
N ASP A 49 0.05 -21.62 12.26
CA ASP A 49 0.98 -21.40 13.37
C ASP A 49 1.25 -19.89 13.55
N PHE A 50 1.52 -19.18 12.45
CA PHE A 50 1.68 -17.73 12.47
C PHE A 50 0.43 -16.99 12.98
N VAL A 51 -0.78 -17.39 12.57
CA VAL A 51 -2.03 -16.81 13.11
C VAL A 51 -2.06 -16.94 14.64
N SER A 52 -1.67 -18.08 15.17
CA SER A 52 -1.61 -18.29 16.61
C SER A 52 -0.55 -17.41 17.28
N GLU A 53 0.62 -17.27 16.68
CA GLU A 53 1.73 -16.45 17.17
C GLU A 53 1.42 -14.94 17.22
N VAL A 54 0.57 -14.44 16.34
CA VAL A 54 0.19 -13.01 16.28
C VAL A 54 -1.06 -12.70 17.12
N GLY A 55 -1.39 -13.56 18.08
CA GLY A 55 -2.52 -13.35 18.99
C GLY A 55 -3.85 -13.90 18.48
N GLY A 56 -3.80 -14.81 17.52
CA GLY A 56 -4.97 -15.57 17.08
C GLY A 56 -5.88 -14.86 16.07
N HIS A 57 -5.49 -13.69 15.56
CA HIS A 57 -6.26 -12.95 14.56
C HIS A 57 -5.33 -12.31 13.51
N ALA A 58 -5.53 -12.64 12.26
CA ALA A 58 -4.71 -12.18 11.15
C ALA A 58 -5.55 -11.84 9.91
N VAL A 59 -4.91 -11.23 8.93
CA VAL A 59 -5.46 -10.95 7.59
C VAL A 59 -4.71 -11.78 6.58
N LEU A 60 -5.44 -12.52 5.77
CA LEU A 60 -4.91 -13.31 4.66
C LEU A 60 -5.17 -12.56 3.34
N LYS A 61 -4.12 -12.38 2.55
CA LYS A 61 -4.12 -11.58 1.31
C LYS A 61 -3.42 -12.34 0.17
N PRO A 62 -3.90 -12.25 -1.08
CA PRO A 62 -3.12 -12.70 -2.22
C PRO A 62 -1.94 -11.73 -2.46
N LEU A 63 -0.85 -12.22 -3.07
CA LEU A 63 0.27 -11.38 -3.50
C LEU A 63 -0.10 -10.43 -4.63
N ASP A 64 -0.96 -10.90 -5.51
CA ASP A 64 -1.54 -10.18 -6.65
C ASP A 64 -2.98 -9.75 -6.31
N GLY A 65 -3.42 -8.68 -6.88
CA GLY A 65 -4.76 -8.10 -6.64
C GLY A 65 -4.70 -6.71 -6.02
N ALA A 66 -5.68 -5.89 -6.36
CA ALA A 66 -5.79 -4.50 -5.97
C ALA A 66 -7.17 -4.20 -5.35
N GLY A 67 -7.31 -3.05 -4.69
CA GLY A 67 -8.60 -2.56 -4.20
C GLY A 67 -9.24 -3.39 -3.09
N GLY A 68 -8.44 -4.17 -2.33
CA GLY A 68 -8.94 -5.03 -1.24
C GLY A 68 -9.56 -6.34 -1.73
N SER A 69 -9.45 -6.67 -3.01
CA SER A 69 -9.92 -7.95 -3.54
C SER A 69 -9.15 -9.12 -2.91
N GLY A 70 -9.86 -10.15 -2.46
CA GLY A 70 -9.26 -11.31 -1.85
C GLY A 70 -8.66 -11.09 -0.45
N VAL A 71 -8.98 -9.99 0.23
CA VAL A 71 -8.57 -9.77 1.62
C VAL A 71 -9.61 -10.37 2.55
N VAL A 72 -9.20 -11.29 3.41
CA VAL A 72 -10.08 -11.94 4.40
C VAL A 72 -9.40 -11.97 5.76
N THR A 73 -10.19 -11.96 6.82
CA THR A 73 -9.70 -12.21 8.16
C THR A 73 -9.71 -13.71 8.47
N ILE A 74 -8.77 -14.14 9.29
CA ILE A 74 -8.64 -15.51 9.77
C ILE A 74 -8.36 -15.50 11.26
N SER A 75 -8.97 -16.41 12.00
CA SER A 75 -8.79 -16.49 13.46
C SER A 75 -8.53 -17.91 13.94
N THR A 76 -7.82 -18.03 15.06
CA THR A 76 -7.73 -19.32 15.76
C THR A 76 -9.13 -19.74 16.24
N GLY A 77 -9.47 -21.00 16.00
CA GLY A 77 -10.80 -21.53 16.34
C GLY A 77 -11.86 -21.37 15.27
N ASP A 78 -11.60 -20.61 14.19
CA ASP A 78 -12.48 -20.62 13.03
C ASP A 78 -12.44 -22.00 12.35
N ARG A 79 -13.62 -22.66 12.29
CA ARG A 79 -13.76 -23.99 11.68
C ARG A 79 -13.39 -24.00 10.19
N ASN A 80 -13.50 -22.85 9.53
CA ASN A 80 -13.17 -22.69 8.11
C ASN A 80 -11.72 -22.27 7.86
N ALA A 81 -10.92 -21.99 8.89
CA ALA A 81 -9.56 -21.47 8.74
C ALA A 81 -8.72 -22.32 7.78
N ARG A 82 -8.76 -23.63 7.91
CA ARG A 82 -8.03 -24.57 7.02
C ARG A 82 -8.47 -24.45 5.57
N SER A 83 -9.78 -24.44 5.35
CA SER A 83 -10.36 -24.33 3.99
C SER A 83 -10.06 -22.97 3.36
N LEU A 84 -10.09 -21.89 4.15
CA LEU A 84 -9.70 -20.55 3.68
C LEU A 84 -8.24 -20.56 3.23
N VAL A 85 -7.33 -21.09 4.03
CA VAL A 85 -5.91 -21.17 3.66
C VAL A 85 -5.72 -22.01 2.39
N ASP A 86 -6.37 -23.16 2.28
CA ASP A 86 -6.27 -24.01 1.09
C ASP A 86 -6.76 -23.30 -0.18
N ILE A 87 -7.87 -22.56 -0.10
CA ILE A 87 -8.39 -21.77 -1.21
C ILE A 87 -7.39 -20.68 -1.62
N TRP A 88 -6.87 -19.90 -0.65
CA TRP A 88 -5.97 -18.78 -0.92
C TRP A 88 -4.60 -19.20 -1.41
N THR A 89 -4.09 -20.34 -0.91
CA THR A 89 -2.82 -20.92 -1.36
C THR A 89 -2.96 -21.84 -2.55
N HIS A 90 -4.17 -22.05 -3.08
CA HIS A 90 -4.46 -23.05 -4.09
C HIS A 90 -3.87 -24.42 -3.69
N GLU A 91 -4.21 -24.89 -2.49
CA GLU A 91 -3.72 -26.14 -1.92
C GLU A 91 -2.17 -26.18 -1.81
N GLY A 92 -1.56 -25.10 -1.37
CA GLY A 92 -0.12 -25.00 -1.19
C GLY A 92 0.69 -24.70 -2.47
N LYS A 93 0.03 -24.37 -3.58
CA LYS A 93 0.70 -24.10 -4.88
C LYS A 93 0.98 -22.61 -5.10
N ARG A 94 0.39 -21.71 -4.32
CA ARG A 94 0.57 -20.26 -4.43
C ARG A 94 0.91 -19.66 -3.08
N LEU A 95 1.84 -18.71 -3.11
CA LEU A 95 2.16 -17.91 -1.92
C LEU A 95 1.00 -16.97 -1.58
N ALA A 96 0.73 -16.83 -0.30
CA ALA A 96 -0.16 -15.84 0.26
C ALA A 96 0.58 -15.03 1.33
N ILE A 97 0.12 -13.81 1.60
CA ILE A 97 0.57 -13.02 2.74
C ILE A 97 -0.42 -13.25 3.88
N VAL A 98 0.08 -13.61 5.04
CA VAL A 98 -0.67 -13.53 6.28
C VAL A 98 -0.04 -12.46 7.16
N GLN A 99 -0.86 -11.54 7.68
CA GLN A 99 -0.42 -10.35 8.39
C GLN A 99 -1.23 -10.19 9.68
N GLU A 100 -0.55 -9.82 10.74
CA GLU A 100 -1.17 -9.48 12.03
C GLU A 100 -2.31 -8.48 11.83
N TYR A 101 -3.49 -8.78 12.39
CA TYR A 101 -4.64 -7.91 12.30
C TYR A 101 -4.41 -6.60 13.07
N GLN A 102 -4.71 -5.49 12.42
CA GLN A 102 -4.60 -4.16 13.01
C GLN A 102 -5.99 -3.64 13.41
N PRO A 103 -6.35 -3.63 14.71
CA PRO A 103 -7.69 -3.19 15.16
C PRO A 103 -8.04 -1.76 14.74
N ALA A 104 -7.02 -0.92 14.54
CA ALA A 104 -7.19 0.46 14.09
C ALA A 104 -7.85 0.59 12.70
N VAL A 105 -7.96 -0.51 11.92
CA VAL A 105 -8.70 -0.52 10.65
C VAL A 105 -10.16 -0.09 10.80
N ARG A 106 -10.75 -0.31 11.97
CA ARG A 106 -12.13 0.13 12.28
C ARG A 106 -12.30 1.65 12.28
N VAL A 107 -11.24 2.37 12.61
CA VAL A 107 -11.19 3.84 12.55
C VAL A 107 -10.99 4.30 11.12
N GLY A 108 -10.21 3.56 10.35
CA GLY A 108 -9.95 3.79 8.95
C GLY A 108 -8.54 3.38 8.54
N ASP A 109 -8.33 3.48 7.25
CA ASP A 109 -7.08 3.28 6.54
C ASP A 109 -6.67 4.63 5.93
N LYS A 110 -5.49 5.11 6.27
CA LYS A 110 -5.00 6.40 5.80
C LYS A 110 -4.19 6.24 4.52
N ARG A 111 -4.66 6.85 3.42
CA ARG A 111 -3.91 6.98 2.18
C ARG A 111 -3.07 8.25 2.23
N VAL A 112 -1.74 8.11 2.19
CA VAL A 112 -0.80 9.23 2.07
C VAL A 112 -0.29 9.28 0.64
N LEU A 113 -0.50 10.40 -0.07
CA LEU A 113 0.06 10.59 -1.41
C LEU A 113 1.43 11.26 -1.29
N LEU A 114 2.41 10.68 -1.97
CA LEU A 114 3.78 11.18 -2.02
C LEU A 114 4.17 11.59 -3.45
N LEU A 115 4.93 12.66 -3.54
CA LEU A 115 5.63 13.06 -4.73
C LEU A 115 7.12 13.24 -4.42
N GLU A 116 7.98 12.54 -5.16
CA GLU A 116 9.43 12.54 -4.95
C GLU A 116 9.80 12.25 -3.48
N GLY A 117 9.13 11.25 -2.88
CA GLY A 117 9.35 10.82 -1.50
C GLY A 117 8.79 11.76 -0.42
N ARG A 118 8.14 12.87 -0.78
CA ARG A 118 7.58 13.87 0.15
C ARG A 118 6.06 13.81 0.14
N PRO A 119 5.40 13.98 1.29
CA PRO A 119 3.95 13.92 1.36
C PRO A 119 3.31 15.14 0.67
N LEU A 120 2.36 14.90 -0.23
CA LEU A 120 1.44 15.90 -0.75
C LEU A 120 0.28 16.13 0.22
N GLY A 121 -0.09 15.10 0.97
CA GLY A 121 -1.15 15.10 1.97
C GLY A 121 -1.72 13.71 2.19
N ALA A 122 -2.75 13.63 3.03
CA ALA A 122 -3.37 12.38 3.42
C ALA A 122 -4.90 12.47 3.43
N ILE A 123 -5.55 11.34 3.19
CA ILE A 123 -6.99 11.13 3.34
C ILE A 123 -7.24 9.90 4.20
N LEU A 124 -8.26 9.94 5.04
CA LEU A 124 -8.72 8.80 5.83
C LEU A 124 -9.87 8.12 5.09
N ARG A 125 -9.69 6.85 4.76
CA ARG A 125 -10.73 6.00 4.18
C ARG A 125 -11.37 5.20 5.31
N VAL A 126 -12.64 5.42 5.56
CA VAL A 126 -13.38 4.77 6.64
C VAL A 126 -14.20 3.63 6.04
N PRO A 127 -14.03 2.38 6.49
CA PRO A 127 -14.81 1.25 6.00
C PRO A 127 -16.30 1.42 6.33
N ARG A 128 -17.15 0.71 5.62
CA ARG A 128 -18.55 0.54 6.01
C ARG A 128 -18.63 -0.31 7.27
N GLU A 129 -19.73 -0.20 8.00
CA GLU A 129 -19.93 -0.99 9.23
C GLU A 129 -19.95 -2.50 8.99
N ASP A 130 -20.37 -2.91 7.78
CA ASP A 130 -20.51 -4.29 7.33
C ASP A 130 -19.30 -4.82 6.53
N ASP A 131 -18.21 -4.04 6.40
CA ASP A 131 -17.02 -4.45 5.64
C ASP A 131 -15.74 -4.09 6.41
N VAL A 132 -14.71 -4.91 6.27
CA VAL A 132 -13.36 -4.64 6.82
C VAL A 132 -12.48 -3.85 5.86
N ARG A 133 -12.93 -3.66 4.62
CA ARG A 133 -12.19 -2.96 3.57
C ARG A 133 -12.54 -1.48 3.55
N ALA A 134 -11.53 -0.63 3.68
CA ALA A 134 -11.68 0.82 3.68
C ALA A 134 -11.52 1.47 2.28
N ASN A 135 -11.24 0.67 1.25
CA ASN A 135 -11.00 1.17 -0.10
C ASN A 135 -12.24 1.91 -0.65
N ILE A 136 -12.01 3.02 -1.36
CA ILE A 136 -13.06 3.84 -1.97
C ILE A 136 -13.94 2.99 -2.90
N HIS A 137 -13.33 2.10 -3.69
CA HIS A 137 -14.05 1.19 -4.59
C HIS A 137 -14.92 0.16 -3.86
N ALA A 138 -14.63 -0.14 -2.58
CA ALA A 138 -15.48 -0.99 -1.75
C ALA A 138 -16.64 -0.22 -1.07
N GLY A 139 -16.79 1.07 -1.37
CA GLY A 139 -17.86 1.92 -0.81
C GLY A 139 -17.52 2.60 0.51
N GLY A 140 -16.24 2.61 0.89
CA GLY A 140 -15.75 3.37 2.04
C GLY A 140 -15.97 4.87 1.88
N THR A 141 -16.15 5.58 2.99
CA THR A 141 -16.23 7.05 3.00
C THR A 141 -14.84 7.66 3.16
N VAL A 142 -14.65 8.87 2.62
CA VAL A 142 -13.37 9.57 2.69
C VAL A 142 -13.50 10.81 3.57
N LYS A 143 -12.56 11.01 4.49
CA LYS A 143 -12.50 12.15 5.40
C LYS A 143 -11.14 12.85 5.30
N PRO A 144 -11.07 14.16 5.57
CA PRO A 144 -9.80 14.86 5.72
C PRO A 144 -9.04 14.33 6.94
N THR A 145 -7.72 14.30 6.85
CA THR A 145 -6.85 13.90 7.96
C THR A 145 -5.45 14.50 7.79
N GLU A 146 -4.71 14.54 8.88
CA GLU A 146 -3.29 14.90 8.90
C GLU A 146 -2.45 13.70 9.37
N LEU A 147 -1.15 13.77 9.14
CA LEU A 147 -0.22 12.76 9.63
C LEU A 147 0.07 12.99 11.11
N THR A 148 0.04 11.93 11.90
CA THR A 148 0.62 11.94 13.24
C THR A 148 2.15 11.99 13.17
N PRO A 149 2.87 12.35 14.25
CA PRO A 149 4.32 12.29 14.27
C PRO A 149 4.90 10.90 13.92
N ALA A 150 4.25 9.83 14.38
CA ALA A 150 4.67 8.47 14.08
C ALA A 150 4.48 8.11 12.60
N GLU A 151 3.35 8.51 12.01
CA GLU A 151 3.09 8.31 10.57
C GLU A 151 4.05 9.15 9.70
N ALA A 152 4.38 10.37 10.14
CA ALA A 152 5.38 11.20 9.47
C ALA A 152 6.78 10.57 9.51
N ALA A 153 7.14 9.89 10.61
CA ALA A 153 8.39 9.12 10.69
C ALA A 153 8.41 7.96 9.70
N ILE A 154 7.30 7.24 9.52
CA ILE A 154 7.17 6.19 8.49
C ILE A 154 7.41 6.78 7.09
N VAL A 155 6.75 7.90 6.77
CA VAL A 155 6.92 8.58 5.47
C VAL A 155 8.38 8.99 5.26
N SER A 156 9.04 9.51 6.29
CA SER A 156 10.45 9.92 6.24
C SER A 156 11.40 8.74 6.02
N ALA A 157 11.09 7.57 6.56
CA ALA A 157 11.87 6.34 6.35
C ALA A 157 11.67 5.76 4.94
N VAL A 158 10.44 5.79 4.44
CA VAL A 158 10.06 5.17 3.15
C VAL A 158 10.44 6.05 1.96
N GLY A 159 10.27 7.37 2.08
CA GLY A 159 10.42 8.33 0.97
C GLY A 159 11.73 8.23 0.21
N PRO A 160 12.91 8.26 0.86
CA PRO A 160 14.21 8.14 0.19
C PRO A 160 14.35 6.84 -0.62
N LYS A 161 13.84 5.73 -0.07
CA LYS A 161 13.90 4.42 -0.73
C LYS A 161 13.03 4.39 -2.00
N LEU A 162 11.87 5.04 -1.98
CA LEU A 162 11.03 5.18 -3.17
C LEU A 162 11.76 5.93 -4.28
N VAL A 163 12.41 7.04 -3.95
CA VAL A 163 13.17 7.85 -4.92
C VAL A 163 14.35 7.06 -5.50
N GLU A 164 15.08 6.30 -4.68
CA GLU A 164 16.15 5.41 -5.12
C GLU A 164 15.67 4.40 -6.18
N HIS A 165 14.45 3.89 -6.03
CA HIS A 165 13.82 2.99 -6.99
C HIS A 165 13.14 3.70 -8.17
N GLY A 166 13.16 5.03 -8.24
CA GLY A 166 12.48 5.82 -9.28
C GLY A 166 10.95 5.78 -9.16
N LEU A 167 10.45 5.57 -7.97
CA LEU A 167 9.03 5.56 -7.61
C LEU A 167 8.65 6.95 -7.10
N TYR A 168 8.27 7.84 -8.01
CA TYR A 168 8.12 9.26 -7.68
C TYR A 168 6.71 9.65 -7.24
N PHE A 169 5.67 9.03 -7.80
CA PHE A 169 4.29 9.27 -7.38
C PHE A 169 3.70 8.00 -6.78
N VAL A 170 3.54 7.98 -5.46
CA VAL A 170 3.26 6.78 -4.67
C VAL A 170 2.16 7.07 -3.65
N GLY A 171 1.34 6.06 -3.36
CA GLY A 171 0.39 6.05 -2.27
C GLY A 171 0.84 5.07 -1.18
N LEU A 172 0.99 5.54 0.06
CA LEU A 172 1.19 4.67 1.21
C LEU A 172 -0.16 4.44 1.90
N ASP A 173 -0.43 3.20 2.27
CA ASP A 173 -1.59 2.85 3.09
C ASP A 173 -1.13 2.55 4.51
N LEU A 174 -1.68 3.30 5.46
CA LEU A 174 -1.35 3.20 6.89
C LEU A 174 -2.61 2.84 7.68
N ILE A 175 -2.50 1.86 8.56
CA ILE A 175 -3.53 1.55 9.56
C ILE A 175 -2.94 1.75 10.94
N GLY A 176 -3.45 2.73 11.69
CA GLY A 176 -2.79 3.19 12.88
C GLY A 176 -1.38 3.67 12.55
N GLU A 177 -0.40 3.26 13.31
CA GLU A 177 1.03 3.60 13.11
C GLU A 177 1.79 2.52 12.36
N LYS A 178 1.13 1.81 11.41
CA LYS A 178 1.74 0.74 10.62
C LYS A 178 1.54 0.94 9.13
N LEU A 179 2.63 0.72 8.38
CA LEU A 179 2.63 0.67 6.92
C LEU A 179 2.06 -0.68 6.46
N ILE A 180 1.02 -0.63 5.66
CA ILE A 180 0.31 -1.81 5.17
C ILE A 180 0.65 -2.13 3.72
N GLU A 181 0.77 -1.09 2.88
CA GLU A 181 0.94 -1.23 1.43
C GLU A 181 1.62 0.00 0.84
N VAL A 182 2.41 -0.22 -0.22
CA VAL A 182 3.09 0.82 -1.01
C VAL A 182 2.56 0.77 -2.43
N ASN A 183 1.62 1.63 -2.76
CA ASN A 183 0.94 1.66 -4.06
C ASN A 183 1.77 2.45 -5.07
N VAL A 184 2.45 1.75 -5.97
CA VAL A 184 3.41 2.32 -6.93
C VAL A 184 2.84 2.53 -8.33
N THR A 185 1.65 2.00 -8.60
CA THR A 185 0.98 2.10 -9.89
C THR A 185 -0.31 2.90 -9.76
N SER A 186 -0.31 4.13 -10.28
CA SER A 186 -1.49 5.01 -10.34
C SER A 186 -2.28 5.11 -9.01
N PRO A 187 -1.64 5.54 -7.91
CA PRO A 187 -2.33 5.66 -6.63
C PRO A 187 -3.51 6.62 -6.73
N THR A 188 -4.65 6.20 -6.20
CA THR A 188 -5.89 6.99 -6.16
C THR A 188 -5.95 7.89 -4.92
N GLY A 189 -6.85 8.89 -4.92
CA GLY A 189 -7.09 9.77 -3.78
C GLY A 189 -6.68 11.23 -3.99
N ILE A 190 -6.05 11.57 -5.13
CA ILE A 190 -5.62 12.95 -5.42
C ILE A 190 -6.79 13.92 -5.54
N GLN A 191 -7.93 13.49 -6.09
CA GLN A 191 -9.13 14.32 -6.24
C GLN A 191 -9.78 14.61 -4.88
N GLU A 192 -9.86 13.59 -4.03
CA GLU A 192 -10.36 13.72 -2.66
C GLU A 192 -9.47 14.66 -1.86
N LEU A 193 -8.15 14.47 -1.95
CA LEU A 193 -7.17 15.31 -1.28
C LEU A 193 -7.28 16.79 -1.75
N ALA A 194 -7.37 17.01 -3.06
CA ALA A 194 -7.52 18.36 -3.62
C ALA A 194 -8.77 19.07 -3.10
N ARG A 195 -9.91 18.35 -3.01
CA ARG A 195 -11.15 18.89 -2.44
C ARG A 195 -10.99 19.28 -0.97
N PHE A 196 -10.34 18.45 -0.16
CA PHE A 196 -10.16 18.72 1.27
C PHE A 196 -9.18 19.85 1.53
N LEU A 197 -8.13 19.99 0.73
CA LEU A 197 -7.15 21.08 0.85
C LEU A 197 -7.60 22.37 0.18
N GLY A 198 -8.71 22.37 -0.57
CA GLY A 198 -9.21 23.55 -1.30
C GLY A 198 -8.26 24.06 -2.38
N ARG A 199 -7.35 23.22 -2.89
CA ARG A 199 -6.40 23.58 -3.94
C ARG A 199 -6.11 22.41 -4.88
N PRO A 200 -5.77 22.66 -6.15
CA PRO A 200 -5.50 21.64 -7.15
C PRO A 200 -4.12 20.98 -6.94
N ILE A 201 -4.08 19.90 -6.17
CA ILE A 201 -2.85 19.13 -5.87
C ILE A 201 -2.23 18.51 -7.13
N GLU A 202 -3.06 18.15 -8.10
CA GLU A 202 -2.61 17.64 -9.40
C GLU A 202 -1.69 18.61 -10.13
N GLN A 203 -1.82 19.91 -9.91
CA GLN A 203 -0.90 20.92 -10.46
C GLN A 203 0.51 20.80 -9.87
N ASP A 204 0.66 20.39 -8.61
CA ASP A 204 1.97 20.20 -8.02
C ASP A 204 2.69 19.03 -8.72
N VAL A 205 1.97 17.97 -9.06
CA VAL A 205 2.50 16.84 -9.82
C VAL A 205 2.90 17.28 -11.23
N ILE A 206 2.05 18.04 -11.93
CA ILE A 206 2.35 18.53 -13.30
C ILE A 206 3.56 19.46 -13.28
N ARG A 207 3.62 20.43 -12.37
CA ARG A 207 4.77 21.36 -12.25
C ARG A 207 6.07 20.60 -11.98
N TRP A 208 6.01 19.57 -11.13
CA TRP A 208 7.16 18.72 -10.87
C TRP A 208 7.62 17.99 -12.14
N VAL A 209 6.69 17.42 -12.92
CA VAL A 209 7.00 16.76 -14.22
C VAL A 209 7.64 17.76 -15.18
N GLU A 210 7.07 18.95 -15.35
CA GLU A 210 7.60 20.01 -16.22
C GLU A 210 9.01 20.44 -15.81
N GLY A 211 9.25 20.58 -14.50
CA GLY A 211 10.57 20.86 -13.94
C GLY A 211 11.59 19.77 -14.30
N LYS A 212 11.25 18.51 -14.08
CA LYS A 212 12.12 17.36 -14.41
C LYS A 212 12.40 17.22 -15.90
N VAL A 213 11.43 17.50 -16.75
CA VAL A 213 11.63 17.52 -18.22
C VAL A 213 12.60 18.64 -18.61
N THR A 214 12.43 19.83 -18.04
CA THR A 214 13.30 20.98 -18.30
C THR A 214 14.74 20.73 -17.82
N GLU A 215 14.92 20.18 -16.64
CA GLU A 215 16.23 19.78 -16.13
C GLU A 215 16.94 18.77 -17.05
N ARG A 216 16.18 17.81 -17.56
CA ARG A 216 16.71 16.78 -18.44
C ARG A 216 17.09 17.33 -19.82
N ALA A 217 16.35 18.30 -20.36
CA ALA A 217 16.64 18.92 -21.64
C ALA A 217 17.92 19.80 -21.61
N ARG A 218 18.40 20.18 -20.41
CA ARG A 218 19.61 20.97 -20.21
C ARG A 218 20.88 20.13 -20.04
N ARG A 219 20.74 18.81 -19.89
CA ARG A 219 21.86 17.85 -19.81
C ARG A 219 22.19 17.25 -21.17
#